data_b93b7ba0d9507ef08e07220bdc848aba
#
_entry.id   b93b7ba0d9507ef08e07220bdc848aba
#
_cell.length_a   1.000
_cell.length_b   1.000
_cell.length_c   1.000
_cell.angle_alpha   90.00
_cell.angle_beta   90.00
_cell.angle_gamma   90.00
#
_symmetry.space_group_name_H-M   'P 1'
#
loop_
_entity.id
_entity.type
_entity.pdbx_description
1 polymer ?
#
loop_
_entity_poly.entity_id
_entity_poly.type
_entity_poly.pdbx_seq_one_letter_code
_entity_poly.pdbx_strand_id
1 'polypeptide(L)'
;TVKPGLPLGPINQTIQLKTNVAEVDQLELDISGTVVSDISIVGPSQFVEKHSVLMFGIIERDQGAKTTLRILVKGPHRQDVKLTVKQIDPADVLKASLGEAREINAGVVRMYPLEIEVPPGSRLVNRMGSDQAKFGKIVLESTHPTVKEIPINVKFAVE
;
A
#
# COMPACT_ATOMS: atom_id res chain seq x y z
N THR A 1 20.07 16.93 -9.94
CA THR A 1 18.67 16.82 -9.45
C THR A 1 18.09 15.46 -9.87
N VAL A 2 17.57 14.70 -8.93
CA VAL A 2 16.84 13.45 -9.21
C VAL A 2 15.44 13.84 -9.72
N LYS A 3 15.06 13.32 -10.90
CA LYS A 3 13.74 13.58 -11.48
C LYS A 3 12.69 12.63 -10.87
N PRO A 4 11.42 13.06 -10.75
CA PRO A 4 10.34 12.18 -10.33
C PRO A 4 10.08 11.09 -11.39
N GLY A 5 9.52 9.95 -10.96
CA GLY A 5 9.17 8.83 -11.84
C GLY A 5 10.15 7.66 -11.83
N LEU A 6 11.11 7.65 -10.92
CA LEU A 6 11.94 6.46 -10.71
C LEU A 6 11.09 5.32 -10.12
N PRO A 7 11.38 4.06 -10.51
CA PRO A 7 10.73 2.90 -9.92
C PRO A 7 11.01 2.80 -8.43
N LEU A 8 10.06 2.26 -7.67
CA LEU A 8 10.24 2.02 -6.25
C LEU A 8 11.32 0.97 -6.00
N GLY A 9 12.13 1.18 -4.97
CA GLY A 9 13.18 0.26 -4.56
C GLY A 9 14.56 0.89 -4.53
N PRO A 10 15.61 0.08 -4.34
CA PRO A 10 16.99 0.56 -4.30
C PRO A 10 17.43 1.07 -5.68
N ILE A 11 18.15 2.18 -5.68
CA ILE A 11 18.83 2.72 -6.85
C ILE A 11 20.32 2.81 -6.56
N ASN A 12 21.11 2.40 -7.55
CA ASN A 12 22.56 2.58 -7.57
C ASN A 12 22.92 3.19 -8.91
N GLN A 13 23.61 4.31 -8.89
CA GLN A 13 24.05 5.05 -10.07
C GLN A 13 25.49 5.50 -9.86
N THR A 14 26.28 5.48 -10.91
CA THR A 14 27.65 6.02 -10.90
C THR A 14 27.70 7.24 -11.82
N ILE A 15 28.16 8.36 -11.30
CA ILE A 15 28.45 9.55 -12.09
C ILE A 15 29.93 9.52 -12.46
N GLN A 16 30.22 9.53 -13.74
CA GLN A 16 31.59 9.66 -14.26
C GLN A 16 31.85 11.10 -14.60
N LEU A 17 32.86 11.67 -13.98
CA LEU A 17 33.33 13.03 -14.21
C LEU A 17 34.68 12.95 -14.96
N LYS A 18 34.74 13.56 -16.15
CA LYS A 18 35.99 13.78 -16.83
C LYS A 18 36.64 15.04 -16.25
N THR A 19 37.92 14.94 -15.93
CA THR A 19 38.68 16.07 -15.42
C THR A 19 39.80 16.47 -16.41
N ASN A 20 40.31 17.68 -16.27
CA ASN A 20 41.47 18.15 -16.99
C ASN A 20 42.78 18.09 -16.17
N VAL A 21 42.75 17.34 -15.08
CA VAL A 21 43.94 17.12 -14.23
C VAL A 21 44.73 15.95 -14.80
N ALA A 22 45.99 16.18 -15.10
CA ALA A 22 46.84 15.24 -15.82
C ALA A 22 47.03 13.86 -15.16
N GLU A 23 46.84 13.76 -13.85
CA GLU A 23 47.00 12.51 -13.09
C GLU A 23 45.64 11.82 -12.75
N VAL A 24 44.51 12.47 -13.07
CA VAL A 24 43.16 11.95 -12.77
C VAL A 24 42.21 12.28 -13.93
N ASP A 25 42.29 11.50 -14.98
CA ASP A 25 41.47 11.70 -16.18
C ASP A 25 39.98 11.49 -15.93
N GLN A 26 39.62 10.65 -14.98
CA GLN A 26 38.26 10.27 -14.68
C GLN A 26 38.05 10.07 -13.18
N LEU A 27 36.96 10.64 -12.66
CA LEU A 27 36.52 10.43 -11.30
C LEU A 27 35.14 9.76 -11.32
N GLU A 28 34.95 8.72 -10.53
CA GLU A 28 33.69 8.05 -10.36
C GLU A 28 33.09 8.40 -9.00
N LEU A 29 31.83 8.77 -9.02
CA LEU A 29 31.05 9.07 -7.82
C LEU A 29 29.84 8.13 -7.77
N ASP A 30 29.83 7.20 -6.82
CA ASP A 30 28.69 6.31 -6.60
C ASP A 30 27.60 6.99 -5.79
N ILE A 31 26.38 6.91 -6.30
CA ILE A 31 25.18 7.38 -5.65
C ILE A 31 24.28 6.19 -5.36
N SER A 32 23.99 5.96 -4.10
CA SER A 32 23.01 4.95 -3.67
C SER A 32 21.84 5.60 -2.93
N GLY A 33 20.66 5.01 -3.09
CA GLY A 33 19.47 5.48 -2.43
C GLY A 33 18.31 4.50 -2.54
N THR A 34 17.17 4.85 -1.95
CA THR A 34 15.95 4.05 -2.09
C THR A 34 14.80 4.96 -2.47
N VAL A 35 14.10 4.60 -3.55
CA VAL A 35 12.86 5.27 -3.95
C VAL A 35 11.71 4.64 -3.17
N VAL A 36 11.04 5.43 -2.37
CA VAL A 36 9.89 5.01 -1.56
C VAL A 36 8.61 5.66 -2.06
N SER A 37 7.48 4.99 -1.86
CA SER A 37 6.18 5.58 -2.16
C SER A 37 5.80 6.61 -1.09
N ASP A 38 5.17 7.70 -1.51
CA ASP A 38 4.53 8.66 -0.60
C ASP A 38 3.33 8.05 0.13
N ILE A 39 2.77 6.97 -0.41
CA ILE A 39 1.67 6.23 0.22
C ILE A 39 2.14 4.82 0.55
N SER A 40 1.96 4.42 1.79
CA SER A 40 2.26 3.07 2.29
C SER A 40 1.11 2.55 3.15
N ILE A 41 0.99 1.23 3.23
CA ILE A 41 -0.01 0.54 4.06
C ILE A 41 0.74 -0.20 5.15
N VAL A 42 0.29 -0.04 6.39
CA VAL A 42 0.81 -0.75 7.56
C VAL A 42 -0.35 -1.46 8.24
N GLY A 43 -0.13 -2.69 8.66
CA GLY A 43 -1.16 -3.51 9.30
C GLY A 43 -0.61 -4.41 10.41
N PRO A 44 -1.48 -5.22 11.02
CA PRO A 44 -1.08 -6.28 11.95
C PRO A 44 -0.32 -7.39 11.20
N SER A 45 0.15 -8.40 11.93
CA SER A 45 0.95 -9.50 11.37
C SER A 45 0.29 -10.29 10.22
N GLN A 46 -1.05 -10.22 10.13
CA GLN A 46 -1.82 -10.81 9.02
C GLN A 46 -1.71 -10.03 7.70
N PHE A 47 -1.14 -8.84 7.71
CA PHE A 47 -0.96 -8.02 6.51
C PHE A 47 0.46 -8.14 5.98
N VAL A 48 0.59 -8.68 4.77
CA VAL A 48 1.88 -8.79 4.05
C VAL A 48 2.09 -7.54 3.21
N GLU A 49 2.83 -6.57 3.76
CA GLU A 49 3.03 -5.24 3.16
C GLU A 49 3.62 -5.32 1.75
N LYS A 50 4.64 -6.16 1.53
CA LYS A 50 5.33 -6.32 0.24
C LYS A 50 4.38 -6.65 -0.92
N HIS A 51 3.29 -7.36 -0.64
CA HIS A 51 2.34 -7.83 -1.64
C HIS A 51 0.97 -7.17 -1.51
N SER A 52 0.78 -6.30 -0.52
CA SER A 52 -0.51 -5.69 -0.18
C SER A 52 -1.62 -6.74 -0.02
N VAL A 53 -1.33 -7.81 0.72
CA VAL A 53 -2.25 -8.92 0.97
C VAL A 53 -2.60 -8.98 2.46
N LEU A 54 -3.90 -8.87 2.76
CA LEU A 54 -4.46 -9.14 4.08
C LEU A 54 -4.93 -10.60 4.14
N MET A 55 -4.47 -11.36 5.13
CA MET A 55 -4.79 -12.77 5.32
C MET A 55 -5.72 -12.95 6.52
N PHE A 56 -7.02 -13.10 6.30
CA PHE A 56 -7.94 -13.54 7.36
C PHE A 56 -7.93 -15.06 7.55
N GLY A 57 -7.61 -15.82 6.49
CA GLY A 57 -7.69 -17.28 6.54
C GLY A 57 -9.11 -17.80 6.46
N ILE A 58 -9.38 -18.88 7.20
CA ILE A 58 -10.72 -19.46 7.33
C ILE A 58 -11.47 -18.69 8.41
N ILE A 59 -12.68 -18.28 8.11
CA ILE A 59 -13.55 -17.48 8.97
C ILE A 59 -14.82 -18.30 9.24
N GLU A 60 -15.06 -18.59 10.51
CA GLU A 60 -16.32 -19.18 10.96
C GLU A 60 -17.47 -18.20 10.68
N ARG A 61 -18.49 -18.69 10.01
CA ARG A 61 -19.60 -17.87 9.52
C ARG A 61 -20.30 -17.04 10.60
N ASP A 62 -20.45 -17.58 11.79
CA ASP A 62 -21.11 -16.94 12.92
C ASP A 62 -20.25 -15.91 13.65
N GLN A 63 -18.93 -15.98 13.50
CA GLN A 63 -17.98 -15.08 14.15
C GLN A 63 -17.62 -13.87 13.29
N GLY A 64 -17.49 -14.07 11.97
CA GLY A 64 -16.93 -13.05 11.09
C GLY A 64 -15.45 -12.76 11.37
N ALA A 65 -14.93 -11.71 10.73
CA ALA A 65 -13.57 -11.24 10.98
C ALA A 65 -13.47 -9.74 10.74
N LYS A 66 -12.65 -9.05 11.53
CA LYS A 66 -12.45 -7.61 11.43
C LYS A 66 -11.02 -7.22 11.74
N THR A 67 -10.50 -6.25 11.00
CA THR A 67 -9.16 -5.67 11.24
C THR A 67 -9.09 -4.24 10.77
N THR A 68 -8.04 -3.53 11.19
CA THR A 68 -7.78 -2.15 10.74
C THR A 68 -6.38 -2.06 10.17
N LEU A 69 -6.27 -1.64 8.91
CA LEU A 69 -5.03 -1.21 8.29
C LEU A 69 -4.87 0.31 8.46
N ARG A 70 -3.64 0.80 8.33
CA ARG A 70 -3.31 2.22 8.36
C ARG A 70 -2.69 2.62 7.04
N ILE A 71 -3.33 3.53 6.33
CA ILE A 71 -2.78 4.10 5.11
C ILE A 71 -2.01 5.35 5.52
N LEU A 72 -0.71 5.35 5.28
CA LEU A 72 0.20 6.45 5.63
C LEU A 72 0.51 7.24 4.39
N VAL A 73 0.21 8.53 4.41
CA VAL A 73 0.50 9.48 3.34
C VAL A 73 1.59 10.43 3.81
N LYS A 74 2.70 10.47 3.09
CA LYS A 74 3.89 11.27 3.36
C LYS A 74 4.13 12.27 2.21
N GLY A 75 5.20 13.02 2.30
CA GLY A 75 5.62 13.93 1.23
C GLY A 75 4.87 15.26 1.19
N PRO A 76 5.17 16.09 0.18
CA PRO A 76 4.66 17.47 0.10
C PRO A 76 3.15 17.55 -0.13
N HIS A 77 2.57 16.55 -0.79
CA HIS A 77 1.13 16.51 -1.13
C HIS A 77 0.23 15.91 -0.04
N ARG A 78 0.80 15.47 1.10
CA ARG A 78 0.06 14.72 2.13
C ARG A 78 -1.22 15.41 2.63
N GLN A 79 -1.24 16.74 2.66
CA GLN A 79 -2.40 17.51 3.14
C GLN A 79 -3.56 17.53 2.15
N ASP A 80 -3.25 17.48 0.86
CA ASP A 80 -4.22 17.60 -0.23
C ASP A 80 -4.74 16.23 -0.69
N VAL A 81 -4.07 15.14 -0.27
CA VAL A 81 -4.48 13.79 -0.64
C VAL A 81 -5.77 13.42 0.08
N LYS A 82 -6.76 13.01 -0.71
CA LYS A 82 -8.01 12.40 -0.25
C LYS A 82 -8.04 10.96 -0.75
N LEU A 83 -8.50 10.07 0.12
CA LEU A 83 -8.70 8.66 -0.18
C LEU A 83 -10.19 8.33 -0.13
N THR A 84 -10.65 7.50 -1.06
CA THR A 84 -12.02 6.96 -1.08
C THR A 84 -11.98 5.48 -1.42
N VAL A 85 -12.96 4.71 -0.96
CA VAL A 85 -13.12 3.32 -1.36
C VAL A 85 -13.80 3.29 -2.73
N LYS A 86 -13.06 2.84 -3.75
CA LYS A 86 -13.52 2.77 -5.14
C LYS A 86 -14.23 1.46 -5.45
N GLN A 87 -13.69 0.35 -4.98
CA GLN A 87 -14.20 -0.98 -5.32
C GLN A 87 -13.98 -1.96 -4.18
N ILE A 88 -14.95 -2.83 -3.96
CA ILE A 88 -14.87 -3.98 -3.05
C ILE A 88 -15.40 -5.20 -3.80
N ASP A 89 -14.67 -6.30 -3.79
CA ASP A 89 -15.08 -7.59 -4.36
C ASP A 89 -14.72 -8.73 -3.39
N PRO A 90 -15.67 -9.55 -2.98
CA PRO A 90 -17.12 -9.48 -3.19
C PRO A 90 -17.79 -8.48 -2.22
N ALA A 91 -18.56 -7.53 -2.76
CA ALA A 91 -19.16 -6.44 -1.97
C ALA A 91 -20.29 -6.87 -1.02
N ASP A 92 -20.85 -8.05 -1.25
CA ASP A 92 -21.90 -8.65 -0.40
C ASP A 92 -21.32 -9.34 0.84
N VAL A 93 -20.02 -9.67 0.86
CA VAL A 93 -19.34 -10.35 1.96
C VAL A 93 -18.29 -9.47 2.62
N LEU A 94 -17.45 -8.83 1.80
CA LEU A 94 -16.35 -8.00 2.27
C LEU A 94 -16.82 -6.55 2.41
N LYS A 95 -16.50 -5.93 3.54
CA LYS A 95 -16.77 -4.51 3.82
C LYS A 95 -15.46 -3.78 4.05
N ALA A 96 -15.41 -2.54 3.64
CA ALA A 96 -14.28 -1.65 3.91
C ALA A 96 -14.77 -0.23 4.14
N SER A 97 -14.26 0.42 5.15
CA SER A 97 -14.56 1.83 5.44
C SER A 97 -13.30 2.59 5.85
N LEU A 98 -13.16 3.80 5.30
CA LEU A 98 -12.10 4.72 5.69
C LEU A 98 -12.59 5.61 6.84
N GLY A 99 -11.81 5.67 7.90
CA GLY A 99 -12.02 6.63 8.98
C GLY A 99 -11.41 7.99 8.68
N GLU A 100 -11.61 8.92 9.61
CA GLU A 100 -11.07 10.27 9.50
C GLU A 100 -9.54 10.29 9.50
N ALA A 101 -8.99 11.14 8.64
CA ALA A 101 -7.55 11.34 8.55
C ALA A 101 -7.00 12.00 9.83
N ARG A 102 -5.86 11.52 10.30
CA ARG A 102 -5.16 12.07 11.48
C ARG A 102 -3.71 12.37 11.13
N GLU A 103 -3.20 13.45 11.68
CA GLU A 103 -1.78 13.74 11.60
C GLU A 103 -1.00 13.03 12.70
N ILE A 104 0.10 12.39 12.32
CA ILE A 104 1.01 11.71 13.24
C ILE A 104 2.45 12.18 12.97
N ASN A 105 3.38 11.87 13.87
CA ASN A 105 4.78 12.27 13.78
C ASN A 105 4.95 13.78 13.58
N ALA A 106 4.35 14.59 14.46
CA ALA A 106 4.40 16.04 14.41
C ALA A 106 3.96 16.65 13.06
N GLY A 107 2.94 16.05 12.42
CA GLY A 107 2.37 16.54 11.15
C GLY A 107 3.14 16.11 9.89
N VAL A 108 4.17 15.27 10.02
CA VAL A 108 4.96 14.78 8.87
C VAL A 108 4.24 13.70 8.10
N VAL A 109 3.31 12.97 8.75
CA VAL A 109 2.56 11.86 8.15
C VAL A 109 1.07 12.07 8.40
N ARG A 110 0.27 11.91 7.35
CA ARG A 110 -1.19 11.85 7.45
C ARG A 110 -1.64 10.40 7.37
N MET A 111 -2.35 9.92 8.37
CA MET A 111 -2.76 8.53 8.53
C MET A 111 -4.27 8.42 8.38
N TYR A 112 -4.70 7.47 7.54
CA TYR A 112 -6.11 7.08 7.35
C TYR A 112 -6.30 5.67 7.90
N PRO A 113 -7.15 5.44 8.90
CA PRO A 113 -7.52 4.10 9.30
C PRO A 113 -8.47 3.52 8.26
N LEU A 114 -8.16 2.31 7.79
CA LEU A 114 -9.02 1.52 6.89
C LEU A 114 -9.49 0.30 7.66
N GLU A 115 -10.74 0.30 8.02
CA GLU A 115 -11.41 -0.84 8.64
C GLU A 115 -11.86 -1.81 7.57
N ILE A 116 -11.53 -3.09 7.73
CA ILE A 116 -11.90 -4.18 6.80
C ILE A 116 -12.60 -5.25 7.63
N GLU A 117 -13.77 -5.68 7.15
CA GLU A 117 -14.63 -6.60 7.87
C GLU A 117 -15.28 -7.62 6.93
N VAL A 118 -15.36 -8.85 7.39
CA VAL A 118 -16.30 -9.88 6.92
C VAL A 118 -17.34 -10.06 8.02
N PRO A 119 -18.57 -9.53 7.86
CA PRO A 119 -19.58 -9.58 8.91
C PRO A 119 -20.00 -11.01 9.29
N PRO A 120 -20.38 -11.26 10.54
CA PRO A 120 -21.06 -12.49 10.93
C PRO A 120 -22.29 -12.77 10.06
N GLY A 121 -22.56 -14.03 9.76
CA GLY A 121 -23.69 -14.44 8.92
C GLY A 121 -23.44 -14.28 7.41
N SER A 122 -22.27 -13.85 6.98
CA SER A 122 -21.90 -13.76 5.56
C SER A 122 -22.10 -15.10 4.86
N ARG A 123 -22.42 -15.07 3.55
CA ARG A 123 -22.56 -16.31 2.77
C ARG A 123 -21.23 -17.05 2.67
N LEU A 124 -21.29 -18.36 2.46
CA LEU A 124 -20.13 -19.19 2.17
C LEU A 124 -19.41 -18.69 0.92
N VAL A 125 -18.13 -18.53 0.99
CA VAL A 125 -17.31 -18.05 -0.12
C VAL A 125 -15.85 -18.46 0.06
N ASN A 126 -15.19 -18.77 -1.04
CA ASN A 126 -13.75 -19.02 -1.06
C ASN A 126 -13.04 -17.95 -1.88
N ARG A 127 -12.14 -17.20 -1.24
CA ARG A 127 -11.29 -16.16 -1.79
C ARG A 127 -9.83 -16.37 -1.37
N MET A 128 -9.37 -17.62 -1.41
CA MET A 128 -8.02 -18.02 -0.96
C MET A 128 -6.92 -17.80 -2.01
N GLY A 129 -7.25 -17.38 -3.24
CA GLY A 129 -6.24 -17.04 -4.25
C GLY A 129 -5.74 -18.24 -5.05
N SER A 130 -6.60 -19.22 -5.34
CA SER A 130 -6.35 -20.27 -6.33
C SER A 130 -6.88 -19.89 -7.71
N ASP A 131 -6.57 -20.68 -8.74
CA ASP A 131 -7.08 -20.48 -10.11
C ASP A 131 -8.61 -20.43 -10.17
N GLN A 132 -9.28 -21.14 -9.26
CA GLN A 132 -10.74 -21.23 -9.17
C GLN A 132 -11.33 -20.24 -8.14
N ALA A 133 -10.52 -19.67 -7.26
CA ALA A 133 -10.96 -18.82 -6.15
C ALA A 133 -10.04 -17.59 -6.01
N LYS A 134 -10.25 -16.59 -6.86
CA LYS A 134 -9.50 -15.32 -6.83
C LYS A 134 -9.56 -14.68 -5.44
N PHE A 135 -8.55 -13.93 -5.07
CA PHE A 135 -8.57 -13.09 -3.86
C PHE A 135 -9.80 -12.18 -3.81
N GLY A 136 -10.26 -11.88 -2.61
CA GLY A 136 -11.05 -10.67 -2.40
C GLY A 136 -10.19 -9.44 -2.73
N LYS A 137 -10.81 -8.35 -3.14
CA LYS A 137 -10.11 -7.14 -3.57
C LYS A 137 -10.78 -5.89 -3.03
N ILE A 138 -9.98 -5.00 -2.48
CA ILE A 138 -10.38 -3.63 -2.14
C ILE A 138 -9.49 -2.70 -2.97
N VAL A 139 -10.07 -1.70 -3.62
CA VAL A 139 -9.32 -0.67 -4.33
C VAL A 139 -9.69 0.67 -3.73
N LEU A 140 -8.69 1.38 -3.22
CA LEU A 140 -8.84 2.77 -2.83
C LEU A 140 -8.44 3.66 -4.01
N GLU A 141 -9.19 4.72 -4.22
CA GLU A 141 -8.84 5.82 -5.12
C GLU A 141 -8.17 6.94 -4.34
N SER A 142 -7.18 7.56 -4.94
CA SER A 142 -6.39 8.63 -4.35
C SER A 142 -6.31 9.85 -5.27
N THR A 143 -6.40 11.04 -4.69
CA THR A 143 -6.11 12.30 -5.40
C THR A 143 -4.61 12.58 -5.54
N HIS A 144 -3.73 11.71 -5.01
CA HIS A 144 -2.27 11.89 -5.12
C HIS A 144 -1.83 12.01 -6.59
N PRO A 145 -0.88 12.92 -6.93
CA PRO A 145 -0.50 13.16 -8.34
C PRO A 145 -0.01 11.91 -9.07
N THR A 146 0.71 11.02 -8.41
CA THR A 146 1.34 9.84 -9.02
C THR A 146 0.74 8.49 -8.59
N VAL A 147 0.11 8.40 -7.43
CA VAL A 147 -0.51 7.17 -6.91
C VAL A 147 -2.02 7.31 -6.96
N LYS A 148 -2.64 6.88 -8.05
CA LYS A 148 -4.09 7.06 -8.28
C LYS A 148 -4.94 5.97 -7.66
N GLU A 149 -4.42 4.76 -7.59
CA GLU A 149 -5.13 3.60 -7.05
C GLU A 149 -4.23 2.81 -6.09
N ILE A 150 -4.82 2.28 -5.05
CA ILE A 150 -4.15 1.48 -4.03
C ILE A 150 -4.93 0.16 -3.90
N PRO A 151 -4.50 -0.90 -4.59
CA PRO A 151 -5.13 -2.20 -4.49
C PRO A 151 -4.69 -2.93 -3.22
N ILE A 152 -5.64 -3.57 -2.55
CA ILE A 152 -5.42 -4.44 -1.41
C ILE A 152 -6.12 -5.77 -1.71
N ASN A 153 -5.37 -6.85 -1.73
CA ASN A 153 -5.92 -8.19 -1.85
C ASN A 153 -6.28 -8.73 -0.47
N VAL A 154 -7.38 -9.46 -0.39
CA VAL A 154 -7.83 -10.07 0.86
C VAL A 154 -7.98 -11.57 0.66
N LYS A 155 -7.21 -12.35 1.41
CA LYS A 155 -7.21 -13.81 1.37
C LYS A 155 -8.09 -14.33 2.49
N PHE A 156 -9.23 -14.97 2.15
CA PHE A 156 -10.18 -15.51 3.13
C PHE A 156 -11.09 -16.57 2.55
N ALA A 157 -11.66 -17.39 3.43
CA ALA A 157 -12.79 -18.25 3.13
C ALA A 157 -13.79 -18.15 4.29
N VAL A 158 -15.10 -18.17 4.00
CA VAL A 158 -16.18 -18.25 5.00
C VAL A 158 -16.75 -19.65 4.94
N GLU A 159 -16.74 -20.36 6.07
CA GLU A 159 -17.23 -21.73 6.25
C GLU A 159 -18.32 -21.81 7.34
#